data_f8827d9e4d68352758470f4534ccccbc
#
_entry.id   f8827d9e4d68352758470f4534ccccbc
#
_cell.length_a   1.000
_cell.length_b   1.000
_cell.length_c   1.000
_cell.angle_alpha   90.00
_cell.angle_beta   90.00
_cell.angle_gamma   90.00
#
_symmetry.space_group_name_H-M   'P 1'
#
loop_
_entity.id
_entity.type
_entity.pdbx_description
1 polymer ?
#
loop_
_entity_poly.entity_id
_entity_poly.type
_entity_poly.pdbx_seq_one_letter_code
_entity_poly.pdbx_strand_id
1 'polypeptide(L)'
;MIKRISVLLLLLALSMTALFGCSQTKETKHASAIINTDKTNKEENLTPVTLNEVAHSIFYAPMYVAIEKGYFEEEGINLNLVTGFGADKTMTAVISGTADIGFMGSEASIYAYNEGANDYVVNFAQLTQRAGNFLVAREEIPDFHWTDLKDKKVLGGRKGGMPEMVFEYILRQNGIDPSKDLIIDQSIDFGSTAAAFAEGNADFTVEFEPGATNLEKEEKGYVVASLGTDSGYVPYTAFSAKKSYIEKNADVIQGFTDALQKGMDYVQKHTPKEIAEAIAPQFKETNLNTIETIVSRYYEQDTWKDNLIFEKKSFELLQDILESAGELDTRAPYDELVTTTFAEKAAK
;
A
#
# COMPACT_ATOMS: atom_id res chain seq x y z
N MET A 1 0.84 -56.19 -20.08
CA MET A 1 -0.43 -56.77 -19.59
C MET A 1 -1.31 -55.63 -19.17
N ILE A 2 -2.13 -55.03 -19.98
CA ILE A 2 -3.50 -55.36 -20.47
C ILE A 2 -4.46 -55.70 -19.32
N LYS A 3 -5.41 -54.77 -19.08
CA LYS A 3 -6.88 -54.88 -18.89
C LYS A 3 -7.35 -53.54 -18.33
N ARG A 4 -8.01 -52.66 -19.00
CA ARG A 4 -9.30 -52.56 -19.75
C ARG A 4 -10.52 -52.92 -18.93
N ILE A 5 -11.58 -52.07 -19.15
CA ILE A 5 -13.04 -52.30 -18.95
C ILE A 5 -13.58 -51.55 -17.70
N SER A 6 -14.69 -50.82 -17.71
CA SER A 6 -15.69 -50.40 -18.72
C SER A 6 -16.58 -49.29 -18.16
N VAL A 7 -17.13 -48.55 -19.08
CA VAL A 7 -18.24 -47.61 -19.07
C VAL A 7 -19.54 -48.25 -18.52
N LEU A 8 -20.35 -47.46 -17.76
CA LEU A 8 -21.81 -47.62 -17.80
C LEU A 8 -22.52 -46.27 -17.68
N LEU A 9 -23.14 -45.87 -18.79
CA LEU A 9 -24.20 -44.90 -18.91
C LEU A 9 -25.51 -45.46 -18.30
N LEU A 10 -26.30 -44.60 -17.60
CA LEU A 10 -27.75 -44.82 -17.54
C LEU A 10 -28.48 -43.45 -17.58
N LEU A 11 -29.19 -43.29 -18.70
CA LEU A 11 -30.24 -42.28 -18.95
C LEU A 11 -31.58 -42.82 -18.42
N LEU A 12 -32.46 -42.00 -17.83
CA LEU A 12 -33.93 -42.05 -17.87
C LEU A 12 -34.45 -40.70 -17.36
N ALA A 13 -34.99 -39.85 -18.09
CA ALA A 13 -36.21 -39.61 -18.85
C ALA A 13 -37.49 -39.41 -17.99
N LEU A 14 -37.98 -38.15 -18.09
CA LEU A 14 -39.38 -37.65 -18.16
C LEU A 14 -40.44 -38.12 -17.16
N SER A 15 -41.13 -37.13 -16.52
CA SER A 15 -42.60 -36.98 -16.65
C SER A 15 -43.09 -35.60 -16.21
N MET A 16 -43.77 -34.94 -17.15
CA MET A 16 -44.64 -33.77 -16.95
C MET A 16 -45.96 -34.21 -16.23
N THR A 17 -46.44 -33.36 -15.32
CA THR A 17 -47.88 -33.22 -15.12
C THR A 17 -48.22 -31.76 -14.75
N ALA A 18 -48.95 -31.11 -15.65
CA ALA A 18 -49.65 -29.84 -15.42
C ALA A 18 -50.95 -30.11 -14.71
N LEU A 19 -51.32 -29.30 -13.73
CA LEU A 19 -52.71 -29.14 -13.27
C LEU A 19 -52.98 -27.65 -13.03
N PHE A 20 -53.94 -27.17 -13.81
CA PHE A 20 -54.61 -25.86 -13.69
C PHE A 20 -55.49 -25.85 -12.43
N GLY A 21 -55.49 -24.76 -11.73
CA GLY A 21 -56.46 -24.44 -10.65
C GLY A 21 -56.63 -22.94 -10.53
N CYS A 22 -57.63 -22.37 -11.18
CA CYS A 22 -58.16 -21.06 -10.91
C CYS A 22 -58.89 -21.00 -9.57
N SER A 23 -58.63 -19.99 -8.74
CA SER A 23 -59.64 -19.49 -7.79
C SER A 23 -59.37 -18.02 -7.41
N GLN A 24 -60.45 -17.28 -7.43
CA GLN A 24 -60.72 -15.86 -7.30
C GLN A 24 -60.14 -15.09 -6.09
N THR A 25 -59.71 -13.89 -6.40
CA THR A 25 -59.88 -12.54 -5.78
C THR A 25 -60.23 -12.46 -4.27
N LYS A 26 -59.30 -11.80 -3.53
CA LYS A 26 -59.67 -10.79 -2.50
C LYS A 26 -58.63 -9.69 -2.52
N GLU A 27 -59.11 -8.47 -2.83
CA GLU A 27 -58.36 -7.22 -2.69
C GLU A 27 -57.97 -7.01 -1.23
N THR A 28 -56.68 -6.86 -0.99
CA THR A 28 -56.17 -6.26 0.23
C THR A 28 -55.24 -5.13 -0.18
N LYS A 29 -55.58 -3.91 0.19
CA LYS A 29 -54.76 -2.71 0.01
C LYS A 29 -53.42 -2.92 0.69
N HIS A 30 -52.37 -3.07 -0.11
CA HIS A 30 -51.00 -2.95 0.37
C HIS A 30 -50.52 -1.50 0.21
N ALA A 31 -50.14 -0.94 1.34
CA ALA A 31 -49.40 0.28 1.42
C ALA A 31 -48.11 0.12 0.57
N SER A 32 -47.89 1.02 -0.38
CA SER A 32 -46.69 1.12 -1.14
C SER A 32 -45.51 1.37 -0.19
N ALA A 33 -44.69 0.36 -0.01
CA ALA A 33 -43.34 0.56 0.51
C ALA A 33 -42.58 1.40 -0.55
N ILE A 34 -42.21 2.59 -0.19
CA ILE A 34 -41.25 3.41 -0.94
C ILE A 34 -39.93 2.66 -0.83
N ILE A 35 -39.62 1.85 -1.85
CA ILE A 35 -38.30 1.28 -2.03
C ILE A 35 -37.40 2.47 -2.38
N ASN A 36 -36.39 2.67 -1.56
CA ASN A 36 -35.40 3.72 -1.69
C ASN A 36 -34.59 3.47 -2.97
N THR A 37 -35.09 3.95 -4.11
CA THR A 37 -34.47 3.79 -5.44
C THR A 37 -33.24 4.67 -5.62
N ASP A 38 -32.94 5.58 -4.70
CA ASP A 38 -31.78 6.47 -4.80
C ASP A 38 -30.44 5.81 -4.51
N LYS A 39 -30.38 4.76 -3.68
CA LYS A 39 -29.12 4.06 -3.43
C LYS A 39 -28.70 3.13 -4.57
N THR A 40 -29.65 2.42 -5.16
CA THR A 40 -29.38 1.49 -6.27
C THR A 40 -28.99 2.19 -7.56
N ASN A 41 -29.50 3.38 -7.85
CA ASN A 41 -29.14 4.14 -9.03
C ASN A 41 -27.76 4.84 -8.93
N LYS A 42 -27.21 5.01 -7.74
CA LYS A 42 -25.88 5.62 -7.54
C LYS A 42 -24.75 4.62 -7.77
N GLU A 43 -24.94 3.35 -7.40
CA GLU A 43 -23.97 2.28 -7.63
C GLU A 43 -23.82 1.87 -9.10
N GLU A 44 -24.88 1.99 -9.90
CA GLU A 44 -24.87 1.62 -11.34
C GLU A 44 -24.05 2.58 -12.24
N ASN A 45 -23.63 3.75 -11.73
CA ASN A 45 -22.93 4.79 -12.52
C ASN A 45 -21.49 5.06 -12.07
N LEU A 46 -20.93 4.25 -11.13
CA LEU A 46 -19.55 4.44 -10.69
C LEU A 46 -18.56 3.86 -11.70
N THR A 47 -17.47 4.58 -11.94
CA THR A 47 -16.37 4.11 -12.78
C THR A 47 -15.52 3.08 -12.02
N PRO A 48 -15.38 1.84 -12.50
CA PRO A 48 -14.52 0.87 -11.84
C PRO A 48 -13.05 1.27 -12.00
N VAL A 49 -12.31 1.27 -10.90
CA VAL A 49 -10.86 1.51 -10.84
C VAL A 49 -10.20 0.45 -10.00
N THR A 50 -9.23 -0.25 -10.57
CA THR A 50 -8.40 -1.22 -9.82
C THR A 50 -7.13 -0.55 -9.33
N LEU A 51 -6.98 -0.45 -8.01
CA LEU A 51 -5.78 -0.01 -7.32
C LEU A 51 -4.99 -1.22 -6.83
N ASN A 52 -3.73 -1.35 -7.23
CA ASN A 52 -2.81 -2.33 -6.67
C ASN A 52 -1.89 -1.65 -5.65
N GLU A 53 -2.02 -2.01 -4.38
CA GLU A 53 -1.17 -1.52 -3.30
C GLU A 53 0.02 -2.44 -3.06
N VAL A 54 1.19 -1.88 -2.75
CA VAL A 54 2.43 -2.63 -2.50
C VAL A 54 2.34 -3.56 -1.28
N ALA A 55 1.60 -3.15 -0.28
CA ALA A 55 1.38 -3.85 0.97
C ALA A 55 0.09 -3.36 1.62
N HIS A 56 -0.59 -4.24 2.37
CA HIS A 56 -1.72 -3.86 3.21
C HIS A 56 -1.21 -3.44 4.59
N SER A 57 -1.05 -2.13 4.81
CA SER A 57 -0.37 -1.59 6.01
C SER A 57 -1.04 -0.33 6.54
N ILE A 58 -1.16 -0.24 7.88
CA ILE A 58 -1.64 0.96 8.59
C ILE A 58 -0.82 2.21 8.24
N PHE A 59 0.39 2.05 7.71
CA PHE A 59 1.22 3.11 7.13
C PHE A 59 0.48 3.96 6.08
N TYR A 60 -0.54 3.40 5.45
CA TYR A 60 -1.34 4.04 4.41
C TYR A 60 -2.72 4.51 4.92
N ALA A 61 -2.83 4.82 6.21
CA ALA A 61 -4.08 5.18 6.87
C ALA A 61 -4.93 6.22 6.12
N PRO A 62 -4.40 7.32 5.54
CA PRO A 62 -5.22 8.27 4.79
C PRO A 62 -5.98 7.65 3.60
N MET A 63 -5.36 6.70 2.90
CA MET A 63 -6.01 5.97 1.80
C MET A 63 -7.17 5.11 2.32
N TYR A 64 -6.95 4.38 3.42
CA TYR A 64 -8.01 3.56 4.01
C TYR A 64 -9.13 4.40 4.62
N VAL A 65 -8.83 5.57 5.17
CA VAL A 65 -9.85 6.55 5.56
C VAL A 65 -10.69 6.96 4.35
N ALA A 66 -10.06 7.25 3.20
CA ALA A 66 -10.80 7.61 2.00
C ALA A 66 -11.72 6.47 1.53
N ILE A 67 -11.29 5.21 1.64
CA ILE A 67 -12.10 4.03 1.34
C ILE A 67 -13.27 3.92 2.32
N GLU A 68 -13.01 3.87 3.62
CA GLU A 68 -14.03 3.60 4.64
C GLU A 68 -15.03 4.75 4.83
N LYS A 69 -14.66 5.97 4.47
CA LYS A 69 -15.55 7.14 4.46
C LYS A 69 -16.34 7.29 3.16
N GLY A 70 -16.10 6.46 2.16
CA GLY A 70 -16.80 6.50 0.88
C GLY A 70 -16.39 7.68 0.00
N TYR A 71 -15.20 8.25 0.18
CA TYR A 71 -14.78 9.42 -0.59
C TYR A 71 -14.55 9.10 -2.06
N PHE A 72 -14.16 7.86 -2.39
CA PHE A 72 -14.03 7.41 -3.79
C PHE A 72 -15.39 7.32 -4.46
N GLU A 73 -16.42 6.81 -3.78
CA GLU A 73 -17.79 6.74 -4.29
C GLU A 73 -18.41 8.14 -4.45
N GLU A 74 -18.05 9.10 -3.59
CA GLU A 74 -18.46 10.51 -3.75
C GLU A 74 -17.93 11.11 -5.05
N GLU A 75 -16.71 10.72 -5.45
CA GLU A 75 -16.05 11.13 -6.71
C GLU A 75 -16.42 10.24 -7.90
N GLY A 76 -17.43 9.39 -7.77
CA GLY A 76 -17.93 8.54 -8.86
C GLY A 76 -17.04 7.34 -9.18
N ILE A 77 -16.22 6.88 -8.25
CA ILE A 77 -15.29 5.77 -8.40
C ILE A 77 -15.75 4.56 -7.58
N ASN A 78 -15.83 3.40 -8.24
CA ASN A 78 -15.95 2.10 -7.57
C ASN A 78 -14.55 1.48 -7.47
N LEU A 79 -13.92 1.61 -6.30
CA LEU A 79 -12.54 1.20 -6.09
C LEU A 79 -12.45 -0.30 -5.79
N ASN A 80 -11.65 -1.02 -6.58
CA ASN A 80 -11.23 -2.39 -6.32
C ASN A 80 -9.78 -2.40 -5.83
N LEU A 81 -9.57 -2.65 -4.53
CA LEU A 81 -8.25 -2.70 -3.91
C LEU A 81 -7.67 -4.11 -3.98
N VAL A 82 -6.44 -4.23 -4.47
CA VAL A 82 -5.69 -5.50 -4.58
C VAL A 82 -4.30 -5.32 -3.99
N THR A 83 -3.84 -6.23 -3.15
CA THR A 83 -2.49 -6.18 -2.58
C THR A 83 -1.50 -6.97 -3.44
N GLY A 84 -0.42 -6.32 -3.89
CA GLY A 84 0.61 -6.89 -4.76
C GLY A 84 1.73 -7.63 -4.03
N PHE A 85 1.99 -7.30 -2.77
CA PHE A 85 3.10 -7.83 -1.96
C PHE A 85 4.48 -7.59 -2.59
N GLY A 86 4.76 -6.36 -3.00
CA GLY A 86 6.03 -5.90 -3.53
C GLY A 86 5.88 -4.87 -4.65
N ALA A 87 6.80 -3.88 -4.71
CA ALA A 87 6.74 -2.81 -5.69
C ALA A 87 6.92 -3.33 -7.13
N ASP A 88 7.74 -4.35 -7.34
CA ASP A 88 7.93 -5.04 -8.61
C ASP A 88 6.64 -5.71 -9.12
N LYS A 89 5.87 -6.33 -8.22
CA LYS A 89 4.59 -6.97 -8.56
C LYS A 89 3.51 -5.93 -8.85
N THR A 90 3.46 -4.87 -8.04
CA THR A 90 2.54 -3.74 -8.26
C THR A 90 2.84 -3.03 -9.58
N MET A 91 4.11 -2.75 -9.88
CA MET A 91 4.53 -2.17 -11.17
C MET A 91 4.16 -3.09 -12.34
N THR A 92 4.38 -4.38 -12.21
CA THR A 92 3.97 -5.37 -13.22
C THR A 92 2.46 -5.34 -13.46
N ALA A 93 1.65 -5.24 -12.40
CA ALA A 93 0.19 -5.14 -12.53
C ALA A 93 -0.24 -3.87 -13.31
N VAL A 94 0.39 -2.73 -13.06
CA VAL A 94 0.12 -1.48 -13.79
C VAL A 94 0.56 -1.57 -15.25
N ILE A 95 1.77 -2.03 -15.52
CA ILE A 95 2.30 -2.11 -16.89
C ILE A 95 1.47 -3.10 -17.73
N SER A 96 1.09 -4.25 -17.17
CA SER A 96 0.27 -5.24 -17.85
C SER A 96 -1.19 -4.80 -18.04
N GLY A 97 -1.65 -3.78 -17.32
CA GLY A 97 -3.04 -3.30 -17.33
C GLY A 97 -4.01 -4.17 -16.51
N THR A 98 -3.50 -5.01 -15.61
CA THR A 98 -4.33 -5.71 -14.60
C THR A 98 -4.70 -4.82 -13.42
N ALA A 99 -3.99 -3.70 -13.25
CA ALA A 99 -4.38 -2.59 -12.40
C ALA A 99 -4.31 -1.28 -13.19
N ASP A 100 -5.22 -0.37 -12.87
CA ASP A 100 -5.29 0.97 -13.46
C ASP A 100 -4.29 1.92 -12.79
N ILE A 101 -4.19 1.80 -11.45
CA ILE A 101 -3.35 2.61 -10.58
C ILE A 101 -2.51 1.68 -9.71
N GLY A 102 -1.23 2.02 -9.55
CA GLY A 102 -0.32 1.39 -8.60
C GLY A 102 -0.02 2.33 -7.43
N PHE A 103 0.06 1.77 -6.24
CA PHE A 103 0.51 2.48 -5.05
C PHE A 103 1.71 1.75 -4.45
N MET A 104 2.90 2.33 -4.61
CA MET A 104 4.16 1.66 -4.29
C MET A 104 5.28 2.67 -4.04
N GLY A 105 6.47 2.18 -3.71
CA GLY A 105 7.68 2.99 -3.66
C GLY A 105 7.92 3.69 -5.00
N SER A 106 8.21 4.97 -4.94
CA SER A 106 8.34 5.81 -6.14
C SER A 106 9.57 5.49 -7.00
N GLU A 107 10.55 4.75 -6.46
CA GLU A 107 11.69 4.22 -7.19
C GLU A 107 11.29 3.30 -8.35
N ALA A 108 10.19 2.57 -8.20
CA ALA A 108 9.75 1.63 -9.23
C ALA A 108 9.43 2.31 -10.57
N SER A 109 8.97 3.56 -10.56
CA SER A 109 8.74 4.34 -11.79
C SER A 109 10.06 4.71 -12.49
N ILE A 110 11.12 4.97 -11.72
CA ILE A 110 12.46 5.28 -12.24
C ILE A 110 13.05 4.05 -12.91
N TYR A 111 12.97 2.88 -12.25
CA TYR A 111 13.46 1.62 -12.82
C TYR A 111 12.74 1.27 -14.13
N ALA A 112 11.40 1.30 -14.13
CA ALA A 112 10.62 0.99 -15.33
C ALA A 112 10.90 1.96 -16.49
N TYR A 113 11.13 3.24 -16.21
CA TYR A 113 11.51 4.23 -17.19
C TYR A 113 12.90 3.95 -17.79
N ASN A 114 13.88 3.67 -16.95
CA ASN A 114 15.24 3.40 -17.38
C ASN A 114 15.38 2.07 -18.15
N GLU A 115 14.48 1.12 -17.93
CA GLU A 115 14.36 -0.11 -18.72
C GLU A 115 13.74 0.14 -20.12
N GLY A 116 13.31 1.36 -20.42
CA GLY A 116 12.85 1.77 -21.75
C GLY A 116 11.38 1.51 -22.04
N ALA A 117 10.53 1.53 -21.02
CA ALA A 117 9.08 1.41 -21.20
C ALA A 117 8.53 2.56 -22.07
N ASN A 118 7.88 2.23 -23.20
CA ASN A 118 7.29 3.24 -24.10
C ASN A 118 6.10 3.97 -23.49
N ASP A 119 5.24 3.26 -22.73
CA ASP A 119 4.11 3.79 -21.98
C ASP A 119 4.46 3.66 -20.49
N TYR A 120 5.42 4.48 -20.08
CA TYR A 120 5.95 4.46 -18.73
C TYR A 120 4.93 4.95 -17.70
N VAL A 121 5.23 4.65 -16.44
CA VAL A 121 4.37 4.96 -15.32
C VAL A 121 4.73 6.32 -14.74
N VAL A 122 3.74 7.18 -14.52
CA VAL A 122 3.88 8.55 -14.01
C VAL A 122 3.26 8.64 -12.62
N ASN A 123 4.00 9.20 -11.67
CA ASN A 123 3.50 9.49 -10.32
C ASN A 123 2.63 10.75 -10.34
N PHE A 124 1.42 10.68 -9.76
CA PHE A 124 0.51 11.81 -9.76
C PHE A 124 0.08 12.28 -8.35
N ALA A 125 0.38 11.46 -7.31
CA ALA A 125 0.07 11.80 -5.91
C ALA A 125 1.06 11.10 -4.97
N GLN A 126 1.66 11.84 -4.02
CA GLN A 126 2.55 11.31 -2.98
C GLN A 126 1.82 11.28 -1.64
N LEU A 127 1.68 10.08 -1.03
CA LEU A 127 0.97 9.93 0.25
C LEU A 127 1.88 10.12 1.46
N THR A 128 3.04 9.47 1.46
CA THR A 128 3.94 9.42 2.60
C THR A 128 5.23 10.19 2.34
N GLN A 129 5.71 10.89 3.37
CA GLN A 129 6.92 11.71 3.31
C GLN A 129 8.04 11.23 4.21
N ARG A 130 7.86 10.09 4.89
CA ARG A 130 8.86 9.42 5.71
C ARG A 130 8.84 7.93 5.49
N ALA A 131 9.92 7.24 5.81
CA ALA A 131 9.94 5.78 5.79
C ALA A 131 8.96 5.21 6.83
N GLY A 132 8.30 4.12 6.47
CA GLY A 132 7.31 3.45 7.33
C GLY A 132 7.88 2.33 8.18
N ASN A 133 9.20 2.11 8.11
CA ASN A 133 9.87 1.00 8.79
C ASN A 133 10.41 1.41 10.14
N PHE A 134 10.52 0.38 10.99
CA PHE A 134 11.17 0.44 12.27
C PHE A 134 12.32 -0.57 12.31
N LEU A 135 13.39 -0.24 13.03
CA LEU A 135 14.43 -1.18 13.37
C LEU A 135 14.03 -1.90 14.66
N VAL A 136 13.94 -3.22 14.60
CA VAL A 136 13.59 -4.07 15.72
C VAL A 136 14.83 -4.87 16.12
N ALA A 137 15.25 -4.76 17.37
CA ALA A 137 16.34 -5.53 17.96
C ALA A 137 15.80 -6.80 18.62
N ARG A 138 16.63 -7.85 18.72
CA ARG A 138 16.26 -9.08 19.42
C ARG A 138 16.25 -8.92 20.94
N GLU A 139 17.08 -8.02 21.44
CA GLU A 139 17.20 -7.68 22.85
C GLU A 139 16.89 -6.20 23.07
N GLU A 140 16.48 -5.85 24.28
CA GLU A 140 16.22 -4.45 24.64
C GLU A 140 17.54 -3.65 24.65
N ILE A 141 17.56 -2.51 23.96
CA ILE A 141 18.69 -1.57 23.86
C ILE A 141 18.19 -0.18 24.21
N PRO A 142 18.18 0.21 25.53
CA PRO A 142 17.59 1.48 25.97
C PRO A 142 18.20 2.73 25.33
N ASP A 143 19.51 2.71 25.06
CA ASP A 143 20.26 3.81 24.47
C ASP A 143 20.83 3.40 23.11
N PHE A 144 19.97 3.01 22.18
CA PHE A 144 20.38 2.55 20.85
C PHE A 144 21.09 3.66 20.06
N HIS A 145 22.21 3.28 19.45
CA HIS A 145 22.92 4.07 18.46
C HIS A 145 23.12 3.25 17.19
N TRP A 146 23.04 3.88 16.02
CA TRP A 146 23.23 3.18 14.73
C TRP A 146 24.56 2.40 14.67
N THR A 147 25.60 2.86 15.37
CA THR A 147 26.89 2.17 15.48
C THR A 147 26.82 0.82 16.18
N ASP A 148 25.74 0.52 16.90
CA ASP A 148 25.54 -0.78 17.55
C ASP A 148 25.24 -1.91 16.56
N LEU A 149 24.97 -1.54 15.30
CA LEU A 149 24.79 -2.48 14.19
C LEU A 149 26.10 -3.05 13.63
N LYS A 150 27.27 -2.51 14.04
CA LYS A 150 28.55 -3.04 13.56
C LYS A 150 28.74 -4.49 13.99
N ASP A 151 29.18 -5.32 13.05
CA ASP A 151 29.36 -6.77 13.21
C ASP A 151 28.06 -7.56 13.47
N LYS A 152 26.89 -6.94 13.27
CA LYS A 152 25.58 -7.57 13.47
C LYS A 152 24.98 -8.11 12.19
N LYS A 153 24.04 -9.07 12.35
CA LYS A 153 23.19 -9.57 11.26
C LYS A 153 21.82 -8.90 11.31
N VAL A 154 21.43 -8.25 10.20
CA VAL A 154 20.16 -7.54 10.06
C VAL A 154 19.37 -8.15 8.90
N LEU A 155 18.08 -8.46 9.10
CA LEU A 155 17.17 -8.72 8.00
C LEU A 155 16.76 -7.36 7.42
N GLY A 156 17.33 -6.99 6.26
CA GLY A 156 17.27 -5.63 5.72
C GLY A 156 16.15 -5.40 4.68
N GLY A 157 15.41 -6.45 4.33
CA GLY A 157 14.45 -6.39 3.24
C GLY A 157 15.06 -6.68 1.87
N ARG A 158 14.25 -6.58 0.81
CA ARG A 158 14.67 -6.91 -0.56
C ARG A 158 15.60 -5.83 -1.12
N LYS A 159 16.70 -6.27 -1.75
CA LYS A 159 17.67 -5.39 -2.42
C LYS A 159 16.97 -4.48 -3.46
N GLY A 160 17.33 -3.20 -3.47
CA GLY A 160 16.79 -2.19 -4.38
C GLY A 160 15.35 -1.78 -4.09
N GLY A 161 14.78 -2.18 -2.96
CA GLY A 161 13.50 -1.68 -2.47
C GLY A 161 13.68 -0.51 -1.50
N MET A 162 12.70 0.39 -1.42
CA MET A 162 12.77 1.55 -0.51
C MET A 162 13.13 1.20 0.94
N PRO A 163 12.59 0.12 1.56
CA PRO A 163 12.97 -0.25 2.93
C PRO A 163 14.48 -0.43 3.11
N GLU A 164 15.08 -1.18 2.23
CA GLU A 164 16.50 -1.52 2.28
C GLU A 164 17.38 -0.30 1.94
N MET A 165 17.06 0.41 0.86
CA MET A 165 17.84 1.57 0.44
C MET A 165 17.83 2.71 1.45
N VAL A 166 16.68 2.97 2.10
CA VAL A 166 16.59 3.97 3.17
C VAL A 166 17.36 3.50 4.41
N PHE A 167 17.32 2.21 4.75
CA PHE A 167 18.14 1.67 5.83
C PHE A 167 19.63 1.87 5.56
N GLU A 168 20.11 1.51 4.38
CA GLU A 168 21.50 1.75 4.00
C GLU A 168 21.88 3.24 3.95
N TYR A 169 20.94 4.11 3.51
CA TYR A 169 21.14 5.56 3.52
C TYR A 169 21.38 6.06 4.95
N ILE A 170 20.58 5.62 5.92
CA ILE A 170 20.76 5.97 7.33
C ILE A 170 22.11 5.45 7.86
N LEU A 171 22.50 4.22 7.52
CA LEU A 171 23.79 3.67 7.91
C LEU A 171 24.94 4.56 7.42
N ARG A 172 24.92 4.95 6.15
CA ARG A 172 25.95 5.83 5.57
C ARG A 172 25.98 7.21 6.24
N GLN A 173 24.81 7.79 6.57
CA GLN A 173 24.73 9.06 7.30
C GLN A 173 25.39 8.97 8.69
N ASN A 174 25.39 7.78 9.30
CA ASN A 174 26.01 7.51 10.59
C ASN A 174 27.44 6.96 10.49
N GLY A 175 28.07 7.07 9.30
CA GLY A 175 29.46 6.64 9.07
C GLY A 175 29.67 5.12 9.12
N ILE A 176 28.63 4.35 8.77
CA ILE A 176 28.65 2.89 8.68
C ILE A 176 28.63 2.49 7.21
N ASP A 177 29.55 1.63 6.80
CA ASP A 177 29.56 1.05 5.47
C ASP A 177 28.67 -0.21 5.43
N PRO A 178 27.50 -0.15 4.72
CA PRO A 178 26.57 -1.27 4.70
C PRO A 178 27.17 -2.58 4.17
N SER A 179 28.21 -2.47 3.33
CA SER A 179 28.84 -3.63 2.70
C SER A 179 29.97 -4.27 3.51
N LYS A 180 30.42 -3.60 4.58
CA LYS A 180 31.61 -4.03 5.33
C LYS A 180 31.38 -4.15 6.83
N ASP A 181 30.58 -3.23 7.40
CA ASP A 181 30.51 -3.08 8.84
C ASP A 181 29.42 -3.96 9.49
N LEU A 182 28.54 -4.59 8.69
CA LEU A 182 27.47 -5.48 9.17
C LEU A 182 27.09 -6.49 8.08
N ILE A 183 26.23 -7.44 8.42
CA ILE A 183 25.65 -8.39 7.46
C ILE A 183 24.18 -8.02 7.25
N ILE A 184 23.83 -7.54 6.05
CA ILE A 184 22.44 -7.29 5.66
C ILE A 184 21.95 -8.49 4.84
N ASP A 185 21.01 -9.24 5.42
CA ASP A 185 20.36 -10.37 4.74
C ASP A 185 19.16 -9.85 3.95
N GLN A 186 19.28 -9.86 2.62
CA GLN A 186 18.30 -9.35 1.65
C GLN A 186 17.50 -10.48 0.97
N SER A 187 17.63 -11.72 1.46
CA SER A 187 17.05 -12.92 0.84
C SER A 187 15.59 -13.19 1.24
N ILE A 188 15.08 -12.47 2.24
CA ILE A 188 13.74 -12.70 2.77
C ILE A 188 12.73 -11.84 2.02
N ASP A 189 11.68 -12.48 1.52
CA ASP A 189 10.58 -11.82 0.82
C ASP A 189 9.83 -10.83 1.72
N PHE A 190 9.35 -9.76 1.09
CA PHE A 190 8.51 -8.74 1.74
C PHE A 190 7.29 -9.39 2.43
N GLY A 191 7.02 -9.01 3.68
CA GLY A 191 5.93 -9.57 4.49
C GLY A 191 6.28 -10.86 5.25
N SER A 192 7.50 -11.41 5.05
CA SER A 192 7.96 -12.61 5.76
C SER A 192 9.08 -12.32 6.77
N THR A 193 9.57 -11.09 6.83
CA THR A 193 10.73 -10.69 7.65
C THR A 193 10.46 -10.86 9.15
N ALA A 194 9.30 -10.45 9.66
CA ALA A 194 8.93 -10.60 11.06
C ALA A 194 8.92 -12.07 11.50
N ALA A 195 8.31 -12.96 10.69
CA ALA A 195 8.30 -14.40 10.98
C ALA A 195 9.72 -14.99 10.92
N ALA A 196 10.50 -14.63 9.90
CA ALA A 196 11.89 -15.07 9.76
C ALA A 196 12.78 -14.57 10.92
N PHE A 197 12.53 -13.35 11.40
CA PHE A 197 13.21 -12.82 12.58
C PHE A 197 12.80 -13.58 13.84
N ALA A 198 11.50 -13.78 14.09
CA ALA A 198 11.00 -14.47 15.27
C ALA A 198 11.58 -15.87 15.44
N GLU A 199 11.74 -16.62 14.33
CA GLU A 199 12.25 -18.01 14.34
C GLU A 199 13.76 -18.12 14.07
N GLY A 200 14.40 -17.04 13.59
CA GLY A 200 15.79 -17.04 13.15
C GLY A 200 16.78 -16.59 14.23
N ASN A 201 17.98 -16.23 13.77
CA ASN A 201 19.10 -15.81 14.59
C ASN A 201 19.69 -14.44 14.19
N ALA A 202 18.96 -13.64 13.43
CA ALA A 202 19.37 -12.27 13.15
C ALA A 202 19.30 -11.43 14.44
N ASP A 203 20.23 -10.48 14.57
CA ASP A 203 20.27 -9.58 15.72
C ASP A 203 19.20 -8.50 15.62
N PHE A 204 18.92 -8.05 14.36
CA PHE A 204 17.96 -6.99 14.04
C PHE A 204 17.14 -7.35 12.80
N THR A 205 16.01 -6.67 12.66
CA THR A 205 15.20 -6.70 11.44
C THR A 205 14.60 -5.31 11.14
N VAL A 206 14.43 -5.01 9.86
CA VAL A 206 13.73 -3.81 9.38
C VAL A 206 12.29 -4.19 9.08
N GLU A 207 11.37 -3.72 9.90
CA GLU A 207 9.96 -4.13 9.89
C GLU A 207 9.00 -2.99 9.59
N PHE A 208 7.91 -3.32 8.88
CA PHE A 208 6.72 -2.50 8.83
C PHE A 208 5.76 -2.83 9.97
N GLU A 209 4.79 -1.95 10.19
CA GLU A 209 3.65 -2.24 11.05
C GLU A 209 2.54 -3.00 10.28
N PRO A 210 1.88 -3.98 10.88
CA PRO A 210 1.89 -4.32 12.32
C PRO A 210 3.02 -5.29 12.76
N GLY A 211 3.96 -5.66 11.89
CA GLY A 211 5.02 -6.63 12.17
C GLY A 211 5.88 -6.22 13.37
N ALA A 212 6.34 -4.96 13.41
CA ALA A 212 7.15 -4.43 14.51
C ALA A 212 6.41 -4.52 15.86
N THR A 213 5.18 -4.00 15.92
CA THR A 213 4.36 -4.07 17.15
C THR A 213 4.02 -5.50 17.56
N ASN A 214 3.83 -6.42 16.62
CA ASN A 214 3.56 -7.82 16.95
C ASN A 214 4.78 -8.50 17.56
N LEU A 215 5.99 -8.26 17.04
CA LEU A 215 7.23 -8.75 17.63
C LEU A 215 7.41 -8.26 19.08
N GLU A 216 7.10 -6.99 19.37
CA GLU A 216 7.12 -6.46 20.73
C GLU A 216 6.10 -7.16 21.65
N LYS A 217 4.86 -7.34 21.19
CA LYS A 217 3.80 -8.00 21.98
C LYS A 217 4.06 -9.46 22.26
N GLU A 218 4.77 -10.13 21.35
CA GLU A 218 5.19 -11.52 21.50
C GLU A 218 6.48 -11.67 22.30
N GLU A 219 7.06 -10.56 22.77
CA GLU A 219 8.35 -10.52 23.47
C GLU A 219 9.50 -11.15 22.65
N LYS A 220 9.41 -11.03 21.32
CA LYS A 220 10.40 -11.56 20.37
C LYS A 220 11.32 -10.50 19.80
N GLY A 221 11.03 -9.23 20.03
CA GLY A 221 11.83 -8.10 19.59
C GLY A 221 11.41 -6.79 20.24
N TYR A 222 12.25 -5.78 20.11
CA TYR A 222 12.07 -4.45 20.68
C TYR A 222 12.31 -3.40 19.60
N VAL A 223 11.37 -2.49 19.38
CA VAL A 223 11.57 -1.37 18.48
C VAL A 223 12.60 -0.42 19.08
N VAL A 224 13.73 -0.24 18.42
CA VAL A 224 14.86 0.58 18.91
C VAL A 224 15.05 1.87 18.12
N ALA A 225 14.56 1.94 16.86
CA ALA A 225 14.63 3.15 16.05
C ALA A 225 13.50 3.21 15.02
N SER A 226 13.11 4.44 14.64
CA SER A 226 12.24 4.70 13.49
C SER A 226 13.09 5.12 12.30
N LEU A 227 13.07 4.36 11.22
CA LEU A 227 13.73 4.77 9.98
C LEU A 227 13.11 6.06 9.43
N GLY A 228 11.81 6.28 9.65
CA GLY A 228 11.12 7.48 9.23
C GLY A 228 11.61 8.75 9.92
N THR A 229 11.97 8.66 11.19
CA THR A 229 12.58 9.77 11.93
C THR A 229 14.01 10.03 11.44
N ASP A 230 14.81 8.98 11.32
CA ASP A 230 16.26 9.10 11.11
C ASP A 230 16.65 9.34 9.64
N SER A 231 15.80 8.92 8.68
CA SER A 231 16.00 9.26 7.27
C SER A 231 15.59 10.71 6.92
N GLY A 232 14.81 11.35 7.77
CA GLY A 232 14.20 12.63 7.44
C GLY A 232 13.03 12.49 6.44
N TYR A 233 12.76 13.56 5.68
CA TYR A 233 11.70 13.55 4.67
C TYR A 233 12.17 12.89 3.38
N VAL A 234 11.67 11.69 3.11
CA VAL A 234 11.91 10.94 1.88
C VAL A 234 10.60 10.66 1.16
N PRO A 235 10.53 10.73 -0.17
CA PRO A 235 9.30 10.44 -0.92
C PRO A 235 9.09 8.91 -0.99
N TYR A 236 8.47 8.35 0.05
CA TYR A 236 8.49 6.91 0.25
C TYR A 236 7.49 6.17 -0.63
N THR A 237 6.21 6.59 -0.65
CA THR A 237 5.19 5.96 -1.51
C THR A 237 4.37 6.98 -2.27
N ALA A 238 4.06 6.63 -3.53
CA ALA A 238 3.27 7.45 -4.44
C ALA A 238 2.26 6.61 -5.23
N PHE A 239 1.16 7.24 -5.63
CA PHE A 239 0.22 6.71 -6.60
C PHE A 239 0.69 7.03 -8.00
N SER A 240 0.64 6.03 -8.86
CA SER A 240 1.12 6.13 -10.22
C SER A 240 0.24 5.34 -11.19
N ALA A 241 0.21 5.77 -12.44
CA ALA A 241 -0.49 5.09 -13.52
C ALA A 241 0.28 5.25 -14.83
N LYS A 242 -0.04 4.42 -15.84
CA LYS A 242 0.54 4.60 -17.18
C LYS A 242 0.23 5.99 -17.73
N LYS A 243 1.19 6.61 -18.40
CA LYS A 243 1.00 7.92 -19.04
C LYS A 243 -0.26 7.96 -19.90
N SER A 244 -0.46 6.94 -20.73
CA SER A 244 -1.64 6.83 -21.59
C SER A 244 -2.96 6.72 -20.81
N TYR A 245 -2.95 6.10 -19.61
CA TYR A 245 -4.12 6.00 -18.76
C TYR A 245 -4.48 7.38 -18.17
N ILE A 246 -3.50 8.11 -17.65
CA ILE A 246 -3.67 9.47 -17.11
C ILE A 246 -4.24 10.41 -18.18
N GLU A 247 -3.69 10.36 -19.41
CA GLU A 247 -4.15 11.20 -20.52
C GLU A 247 -5.60 10.91 -20.94
N LYS A 248 -6.00 9.63 -20.91
CA LYS A 248 -7.36 9.22 -21.33
C LYS A 248 -8.41 9.39 -20.24
N ASN A 249 -8.00 9.31 -18.98
CA ASN A 249 -8.90 9.24 -17.82
C ASN A 249 -8.60 10.36 -16.80
N ALA A 250 -8.27 11.56 -17.31
CA ALA A 250 -7.86 12.68 -16.45
C ALA A 250 -8.90 13.03 -15.37
N ASP A 251 -10.19 12.91 -15.68
CA ASP A 251 -11.28 13.18 -14.73
C ASP A 251 -11.31 12.10 -13.62
N VAL A 252 -11.05 10.84 -13.96
CA VAL A 252 -10.96 9.74 -12.98
C VAL A 252 -9.75 9.94 -12.07
N ILE A 253 -8.58 10.30 -12.63
CA ILE A 253 -7.38 10.60 -11.84
C ILE A 253 -7.59 11.80 -10.93
N GLN A 254 -8.32 12.84 -11.39
CA GLN A 254 -8.66 13.98 -10.54
C GLN A 254 -9.57 13.53 -9.38
N GLY A 255 -10.70 12.87 -9.66
CA GLY A 255 -11.59 12.37 -8.60
C GLY A 255 -10.90 11.42 -7.61
N PHE A 256 -10.03 10.55 -8.13
CA PHE A 256 -9.20 9.68 -7.27
C PHE A 256 -8.30 10.50 -6.34
N THR A 257 -7.66 11.55 -6.87
CA THR A 257 -6.78 12.43 -6.10
C THR A 257 -7.57 13.27 -5.09
N ASP A 258 -8.76 13.76 -5.46
CA ASP A 258 -9.65 14.51 -4.57
C ASP A 258 -10.13 13.65 -3.40
N ALA A 259 -10.49 12.38 -3.66
CA ALA A 259 -10.84 11.42 -2.62
C ALA A 259 -9.68 11.17 -1.64
N LEU A 260 -8.46 11.00 -2.15
CA LEU A 260 -7.26 10.85 -1.32
C LEU A 260 -6.99 12.09 -0.48
N GLN A 261 -7.14 13.30 -1.03
CA GLN A 261 -6.94 14.54 -0.29
C GLN A 261 -7.93 14.66 0.88
N LYS A 262 -9.20 14.28 0.68
CA LYS A 262 -10.17 14.20 1.78
C LYS A 262 -9.70 13.25 2.89
N GLY A 263 -9.08 12.11 2.52
CA GLY A 263 -8.46 11.18 3.47
C GLY A 263 -7.28 11.79 4.22
N MET A 264 -6.40 12.53 3.54
CA MET A 264 -5.31 13.29 4.16
C MET A 264 -5.85 14.34 5.14
N ASP A 265 -6.83 15.12 4.69
CA ASP A 265 -7.50 16.15 5.50
C ASP A 265 -8.16 15.57 6.76
N TYR A 266 -8.74 14.37 6.64
CA TYR A 266 -9.32 13.68 7.79
C TYR A 266 -8.22 13.36 8.82
N VAL A 267 -7.13 12.75 8.39
CA VAL A 267 -6.01 12.39 9.27
C VAL A 267 -5.41 13.63 9.97
N GLN A 268 -5.29 14.75 9.26
CA GLN A 268 -4.79 16.01 9.85
C GLN A 268 -5.72 16.60 10.92
N LYS A 269 -7.01 16.32 10.85
CA LYS A 269 -8.04 16.95 11.71
C LYS A 269 -8.52 16.05 12.86
N HIS A 270 -8.10 14.78 12.89
CA HIS A 270 -8.60 13.80 13.85
C HIS A 270 -7.48 13.21 14.70
N THR A 271 -7.85 12.71 15.86
CA THR A 271 -6.93 12.04 16.79
C THR A 271 -6.53 10.65 16.26
N PRO A 272 -5.38 10.10 16.69
CA PRO A 272 -4.99 8.75 16.35
C PRO A 272 -6.07 7.70 16.63
N LYS A 273 -6.84 7.87 17.70
CA LYS A 273 -7.96 6.99 18.04
C LYS A 273 -9.07 7.04 16.99
N GLU A 274 -9.50 8.25 16.60
CA GLU A 274 -10.54 8.42 15.57
C GLU A 274 -10.10 7.89 14.21
N ILE A 275 -8.81 8.06 13.88
CA ILE A 275 -8.23 7.48 12.67
C ILE A 275 -8.23 5.96 12.74
N ALA A 276 -7.81 5.38 13.89
CA ALA A 276 -7.81 3.94 14.12
C ALA A 276 -9.23 3.35 14.00
N GLU A 277 -10.23 4.01 14.60
CA GLU A 277 -11.63 3.61 14.49
C GLU A 277 -12.14 3.66 13.03
N ALA A 278 -11.71 4.66 12.26
CA ALA A 278 -12.11 4.80 10.87
C ALA A 278 -11.55 3.68 9.98
N ILE A 279 -10.28 3.26 10.19
CA ILE A 279 -9.61 2.26 9.34
C ILE A 279 -9.73 0.82 9.86
N ALA A 280 -10.25 0.61 11.08
CA ALA A 280 -10.36 -0.72 11.69
C ALA A 280 -11.06 -1.78 10.80
N PRO A 281 -12.06 -1.45 9.96
CA PRO A 281 -12.66 -2.44 9.05
C PRO A 281 -11.68 -3.05 8.04
N GLN A 282 -10.61 -2.35 7.71
CA GLN A 282 -9.55 -2.85 6.82
C GLN A 282 -8.59 -3.84 7.53
N PHE A 283 -8.46 -3.77 8.86
CA PHE A 283 -7.49 -4.52 9.66
C PHE A 283 -8.17 -5.43 10.68
N LYS A 284 -9.08 -6.30 10.24
CA LYS A 284 -9.94 -7.16 11.09
C LYS A 284 -9.15 -8.10 12.00
N GLU A 285 -7.95 -8.49 11.61
CA GLU A 285 -7.06 -9.37 12.38
C GLU A 285 -6.29 -8.62 13.49
N THR A 286 -6.34 -7.28 13.48
CA THR A 286 -5.61 -6.43 14.43
C THR A 286 -6.62 -5.76 15.37
N ASN A 287 -6.42 -5.88 16.69
CA ASN A 287 -7.31 -5.21 17.64
C ASN A 287 -7.14 -3.69 17.61
N LEU A 288 -8.22 -2.97 17.95
CA LEU A 288 -8.30 -1.51 17.83
C LEU A 288 -7.17 -0.78 18.60
N ASN A 289 -6.83 -1.24 19.80
CA ASN A 289 -5.74 -0.61 20.56
C ASN A 289 -4.38 -0.74 19.87
N THR A 290 -4.15 -1.84 19.16
CA THR A 290 -2.93 -2.03 18.35
C THR A 290 -2.93 -1.07 17.16
N ILE A 291 -4.06 -0.94 16.47
CA ILE A 291 -4.21 0.00 15.35
C ILE A 291 -3.95 1.43 15.86
N GLU A 292 -4.54 1.82 16.99
CA GLU A 292 -4.33 3.14 17.60
C GLU A 292 -2.85 3.39 17.96
N THR A 293 -2.16 2.39 18.54
CA THR A 293 -0.73 2.50 18.85
C THR A 293 0.10 2.73 17.58
N ILE A 294 -0.18 1.99 16.52
CA ILE A 294 0.53 2.09 15.24
C ILE A 294 0.23 3.45 14.57
N VAL A 295 -1.03 3.87 14.54
CA VAL A 295 -1.43 5.18 14.01
C VAL A 295 -0.72 6.31 14.78
N SER A 296 -0.64 6.20 16.12
CA SER A 296 0.08 7.18 16.94
C SER A 296 1.55 7.29 16.57
N ARG A 297 2.24 6.16 16.37
CA ARG A 297 3.64 6.14 15.92
C ARG A 297 3.83 6.87 14.58
N TYR A 298 2.97 6.58 13.60
CA TYR A 298 3.05 7.22 12.29
C TYR A 298 2.65 8.70 12.34
N TYR A 299 1.71 9.06 13.19
CA TYR A 299 1.30 10.44 13.41
C TYR A 299 2.42 11.27 14.06
N GLU A 300 3.02 10.75 15.13
CA GLU A 300 4.11 11.40 15.87
C GLU A 300 5.38 11.61 15.03
N GLN A 301 5.69 10.70 14.12
CA GLN A 301 6.82 10.84 13.20
C GLN A 301 6.51 11.71 11.96
N ASP A 302 5.31 12.31 11.87
CA ASP A 302 4.92 13.15 10.73
C ASP A 302 5.01 12.41 9.37
N THR A 303 4.41 11.22 9.33
CA THR A 303 4.48 10.32 8.16
C THR A 303 3.73 10.87 6.95
N TRP A 304 2.56 11.48 7.19
CA TRP A 304 1.63 11.88 6.14
C TRP A 304 1.74 13.36 5.85
N LYS A 305 1.76 13.70 4.57
CA LYS A 305 1.82 15.09 4.10
C LYS A 305 0.50 15.84 4.34
N ASP A 306 0.55 17.16 4.28
CA ASP A 306 -0.66 18.00 4.25
C ASP A 306 -1.39 17.92 2.90
N ASN A 307 -0.66 17.61 1.84
CA ASN A 307 -1.16 17.51 0.48
C ASN A 307 -0.43 16.41 -0.30
N LEU A 308 -0.95 16.06 -1.45
CA LEU A 308 -0.47 14.97 -2.29
C LEU A 308 0.60 15.38 -3.32
N ILE A 309 1.10 16.63 -3.28
CA ILE A 309 2.06 17.15 -4.25
C ILE A 309 3.42 16.43 -4.10
N PHE A 310 3.88 15.80 -5.17
CA PHE A 310 5.20 15.18 -5.23
C PHE A 310 6.24 16.21 -5.73
N GLU A 311 6.93 16.87 -4.83
CA GLU A 311 7.84 17.95 -5.14
C GLU A 311 9.13 17.47 -5.81
N LYS A 312 9.68 18.31 -6.70
CA LYS A 312 10.93 18.01 -7.42
C LYS A 312 12.12 17.73 -6.50
N LYS A 313 12.26 18.50 -5.41
CA LYS A 313 13.33 18.26 -4.41
C LYS A 313 13.26 16.88 -3.77
N SER A 314 12.04 16.36 -3.55
CA SER A 314 11.82 15.03 -3.01
C SER A 314 12.21 13.95 -4.02
N PHE A 315 11.90 14.15 -5.30
CA PHE A 315 12.32 13.24 -6.38
C PHE A 315 13.83 13.24 -6.58
N GLU A 316 14.49 14.40 -6.44
CA GLU A 316 15.95 14.50 -6.48
C GLU A 316 16.59 13.73 -5.32
N LEU A 317 16.08 13.90 -4.08
CA LEU A 317 16.54 13.13 -2.93
C LEU A 317 16.34 11.62 -3.11
N LEU A 318 15.21 11.20 -3.69
CA LEU A 318 14.99 9.79 -4.02
C LEU A 318 16.12 9.25 -4.90
N GLN A 319 16.49 9.98 -5.94
CA GLN A 319 17.58 9.56 -6.84
C GLN A 319 18.95 9.57 -6.14
N ASP A 320 19.20 10.52 -5.23
CA ASP A 320 20.41 10.51 -4.39
C ASP A 320 20.50 9.23 -3.54
N ILE A 321 19.38 8.79 -2.98
CA ILE A 321 19.28 7.53 -2.20
C ILE A 321 19.60 6.34 -3.11
N LEU A 322 18.96 6.25 -4.28
CA LEU A 322 19.16 5.17 -5.23
C LEU A 322 20.63 5.10 -5.72
N GLU A 323 21.22 6.24 -6.07
CA GLU A 323 22.64 6.31 -6.45
C GLU A 323 23.56 5.86 -5.32
N SER A 324 23.28 6.29 -4.08
CA SER A 324 24.06 5.90 -2.91
C SER A 324 24.00 4.40 -2.61
N ALA A 325 22.88 3.77 -2.93
CA ALA A 325 22.69 2.32 -2.83
C ALA A 325 23.32 1.54 -3.99
N GLY A 326 23.75 2.23 -5.05
CA GLY A 326 24.27 1.59 -6.27
C GLY A 326 23.19 0.98 -7.16
N GLU A 327 21.95 1.45 -7.00
CA GLU A 327 20.77 0.97 -7.73
C GLU A 327 20.35 1.91 -8.87
N LEU A 328 21.08 3.01 -9.11
CA LEU A 328 20.80 3.99 -10.16
C LEU A 328 22.07 4.41 -10.89
N ASP A 329 22.19 4.03 -12.14
CA ASP A 329 23.29 4.44 -13.04
C ASP A 329 22.99 5.74 -13.79
N THR A 330 21.71 6.01 -14.08
CA THR A 330 21.26 7.16 -14.84
C THR A 330 19.98 7.75 -14.24
N ARG A 331 20.05 9.05 -13.91
CA ARG A 331 18.89 9.76 -13.36
C ARG A 331 17.76 9.89 -14.37
N ALA A 332 16.55 9.68 -13.91
CA ALA A 332 15.35 9.90 -14.69
C ALA A 332 14.87 11.36 -14.59
N PRO A 333 14.25 11.92 -15.65
CA PRO A 333 13.75 13.29 -15.62
C PRO A 333 12.46 13.41 -14.79
N TYR A 334 12.43 14.37 -13.86
CA TYR A 334 11.27 14.66 -13.04
C TYR A 334 10.02 14.95 -13.87
N ASP A 335 10.13 15.83 -14.86
CA ASP A 335 9.00 16.32 -15.67
C ASP A 335 8.35 15.21 -16.54
N GLU A 336 9.02 14.07 -16.72
CA GLU A 336 8.45 12.89 -17.38
C GLU A 336 7.77 11.94 -16.38
N LEU A 337 8.31 11.81 -15.17
CA LEU A 337 7.87 10.79 -14.20
C LEU A 337 6.97 11.32 -13.10
N VAL A 338 6.74 12.63 -13.04
CA VAL A 338 5.86 13.24 -12.02
C VAL A 338 4.95 14.28 -12.67
N THR A 339 3.67 14.22 -12.35
CA THR A 339 2.72 15.30 -12.61
C THR A 339 2.10 15.78 -11.30
N THR A 340 2.15 17.08 -11.04
CA THR A 340 1.56 17.71 -9.85
C THR A 340 0.16 18.27 -10.09
N THR A 341 -0.29 18.27 -11.37
CA THR A 341 -1.51 18.94 -11.81
C THR A 341 -2.77 18.55 -11.01
N PHE A 342 -2.93 17.26 -10.70
CA PHE A 342 -4.10 16.74 -9.99
C PHE A 342 -4.01 17.07 -8.49
N ALA A 343 -2.85 16.84 -7.89
CA ALA A 343 -2.60 17.13 -6.47
C ALA A 343 -2.70 18.64 -6.16
N GLU A 344 -2.23 19.52 -7.04
CA GLU A 344 -2.36 20.97 -6.90
C GLU A 344 -3.82 21.45 -6.97
N LYS A 345 -4.68 20.78 -7.72
CA LYS A 345 -6.11 21.07 -7.75
C LYS A 345 -6.81 20.55 -6.50
N ALA A 346 -6.49 19.34 -6.05
CA ALA A 346 -7.08 18.72 -4.87
C ALA A 346 -6.71 19.46 -3.56
N ALA A 347 -5.55 20.12 -3.51
CA ALA A 347 -5.08 20.89 -2.35
C ALA A 347 -5.71 22.28 -2.18
N LYS A 348 -6.62 22.71 -3.09
CA LYS A 348 -7.30 24.03 -3.03
C LYS A 348 -8.62 23.97 -2.30
#